data_4b7d24cc057eb22d8d1b03104b94c4b1
#
_entry.id   4b7d24cc057eb22d8d1b03104b94c4b1
#
_cell.length_a   1.000
_cell.length_b   1.000
_cell.length_c   1.000
_cell.angle_alpha   90.00
_cell.angle_beta   90.00
_cell.angle_gamma   90.00
#
_symmetry.space_group_name_H-M   'P 1'
#
loop_
_entity.id
_entity.type
_entity.pdbx_description
1 polymer ?
#
loop_
_entity_poly.entity_id
_entity_poly.type
_entity_poly.pdbx_seq_one_letter_code
_entity_poly.pdbx_strand_id
1 'polypeptide(L)'
;MRLTNYSDYALRSLIYLAVRPDPSLLANISDIADSYGISKSHLTKIIHQLGQLGYIESVRGKNGGIRLARAPKDINLGVLIKQIEPDFNLVECFAVPTSHKDSEKSAHQADLPVTFIEEEKNKSLGCVISPACQLKSVFFEALTAFV
;
A
#
# COMPACT_ATOMS: atom_id res chain seq x y z
N MET A 1 3.55 -14.05 4.47
CA MET A 1 3.04 -12.87 3.77
C MET A 1 1.55 -12.75 4.02
N ARG A 2 1.06 -11.59 4.33
CA ARG A 2 -0.36 -11.30 4.57
C ARG A 2 -0.69 -9.97 3.90
N LEU A 3 -1.66 -9.97 2.99
CA LEU A 3 -2.18 -8.72 2.45
C LEU A 3 -2.75 -7.86 3.57
N THR A 4 -2.48 -6.57 3.52
CA THR A 4 -3.04 -5.63 4.50
C THR A 4 -4.56 -5.50 4.30
N ASN A 5 -5.28 -5.10 5.35
CA ASN A 5 -6.69 -4.77 5.22
C ASN A 5 -6.92 -3.65 4.20
N TYR A 6 -5.91 -2.83 3.96
CA TYR A 6 -5.96 -1.78 2.96
C TYR A 6 -6.12 -2.35 1.55
N SER A 7 -5.30 -3.32 1.20
CA SER A 7 -5.36 -4.00 -0.10
C SER A 7 -6.62 -4.84 -0.26
N ASP A 8 -7.07 -5.54 0.81
CA ASP A 8 -8.33 -6.27 0.79
C ASP A 8 -9.51 -5.33 0.50
N TYR A 9 -9.59 -4.19 1.17
CA TYR A 9 -10.67 -3.22 0.96
C TYR A 9 -10.58 -2.52 -0.40
N ALA A 10 -9.38 -2.29 -0.91
CA ALA A 10 -9.19 -1.77 -2.26
C ALA A 10 -9.74 -2.74 -3.32
N LEU A 11 -9.39 -4.03 -3.22
CA LEU A 11 -9.88 -5.07 -4.12
C LEU A 11 -11.40 -5.22 -4.05
N ARG A 12 -11.98 -5.26 -2.83
CA ARG A 12 -13.44 -5.32 -2.65
C ARG A 12 -14.15 -4.13 -3.28
N SER A 13 -13.59 -2.94 -3.16
CA SER A 13 -14.15 -1.73 -3.77
C SER A 13 -14.18 -1.81 -5.29
N LEU A 14 -13.09 -2.27 -5.89
CA LEU A 14 -13.02 -2.45 -7.35
C LEU A 14 -13.98 -3.56 -7.84
N ILE A 15 -14.08 -4.68 -7.10
CA ILE A 15 -15.03 -5.75 -7.41
C ILE A 15 -16.47 -5.23 -7.33
N TYR A 16 -16.82 -4.49 -6.26
CA TYR A 16 -18.15 -3.91 -6.12
C TYR A 16 -18.53 -3.05 -7.32
N LEU A 17 -17.59 -2.20 -7.79
CA LEU A 17 -17.83 -1.34 -8.94
C LEU A 17 -17.87 -2.14 -10.26
N ALA A 18 -17.10 -3.21 -10.37
CA ALA A 18 -17.01 -4.03 -11.58
C ALA A 18 -18.24 -4.91 -11.83
N VAL A 19 -18.92 -5.40 -10.78
CA VAL A 19 -20.08 -6.30 -10.90
C VAL A 19 -21.40 -5.56 -11.07
N ARG A 20 -21.38 -4.22 -11.08
CA ARG A 20 -22.62 -3.44 -11.27
C ARG A 20 -23.15 -3.61 -12.69
N PRO A 21 -24.51 -3.69 -12.84
CA PRO A 21 -25.15 -3.88 -14.15
C PRO A 21 -24.81 -2.78 -15.16
N ASP A 22 -24.62 -1.56 -14.66
CA ASP A 22 -24.22 -0.41 -15.48
C ASP A 22 -22.97 0.24 -14.89
N PRO A 23 -21.83 0.07 -15.55
CA PRO A 23 -20.53 0.66 -15.11
C PRO A 23 -20.52 2.19 -15.12
N SER A 24 -21.44 2.84 -15.85
CA SER A 24 -21.53 4.30 -15.92
C SER A 24 -22.18 4.92 -14.69
N LEU A 25 -23.00 4.15 -13.98
CA LEU A 25 -23.67 4.61 -12.76
C LEU A 25 -22.68 4.84 -11.62
N LEU A 26 -22.79 6.01 -11.01
CA LEU A 26 -21.99 6.36 -9.85
C LEU A 26 -22.44 5.55 -8.62
N ALA A 27 -21.49 5.03 -7.85
CA ALA A 27 -21.71 4.42 -6.55
C ALA A 27 -21.40 5.39 -5.44
N ASN A 28 -22.15 5.32 -4.33
CA ASN A 28 -21.81 6.07 -3.14
C ASN A 28 -20.78 5.26 -2.30
N ILE A 29 -19.77 5.94 -1.77
CA ILE A 29 -18.78 5.30 -0.88
C ILE A 29 -19.46 4.70 0.36
N SER A 30 -20.54 5.32 0.85
CA SER A 30 -21.32 4.79 1.98
C SER A 30 -21.93 3.43 1.67
N ASP A 31 -22.47 3.24 0.48
CA ASP A 31 -23.12 1.97 0.10
C ASP A 31 -22.09 0.82 0.06
N ILE A 32 -20.86 1.11 -0.39
CA ILE A 32 -19.76 0.14 -0.38
C ILE A 32 -19.32 -0.16 1.06
N ALA A 33 -19.17 0.89 1.88
CA ALA A 33 -18.79 0.77 3.27
C ALA A 33 -19.79 -0.10 4.05
N ASP A 34 -21.06 0.16 3.89
CA ASP A 34 -22.16 -0.57 4.55
C ASP A 34 -22.23 -2.03 4.06
N SER A 35 -22.06 -2.25 2.74
CA SER A 35 -22.10 -3.59 2.15
C SER A 35 -21.02 -4.53 2.68
N TYR A 36 -19.88 -4.00 3.05
CA TYR A 36 -18.73 -4.80 3.53
C TYR A 36 -18.42 -4.60 5.02
N GLY A 37 -19.18 -3.79 5.74
CA GLY A 37 -18.92 -3.49 7.14
C GLY A 37 -17.61 -2.73 7.37
N ILE A 38 -17.20 -1.88 6.43
CA ILE A 38 -15.95 -1.12 6.46
C ILE A 38 -16.23 0.30 6.95
N SER A 39 -15.33 0.84 7.78
CA SER A 39 -15.41 2.25 8.18
C SER A 39 -15.33 3.17 6.94
N LYS A 40 -16.33 4.06 6.79
CA LYS A 40 -16.39 5.02 5.70
C LYS A 40 -15.15 5.90 5.60
N SER A 41 -14.61 6.34 6.73
CA SER A 41 -13.39 7.16 6.77
C SER A 41 -12.17 6.41 6.24
N HIS A 42 -12.06 5.14 6.56
CA HIS A 42 -10.99 4.28 6.05
C HIS A 42 -11.16 4.06 4.54
N LEU A 43 -12.36 3.71 4.11
CA LEU A 43 -12.66 3.47 2.69
C LEU A 43 -12.43 4.72 1.85
N THR A 44 -12.75 5.92 2.36
CA THR A 44 -12.50 7.18 1.66
C THR A 44 -11.01 7.38 1.33
N LYS A 45 -10.10 7.03 2.24
CA LYS A 45 -8.66 7.12 1.99
C LYS A 45 -8.21 6.17 0.87
N ILE A 46 -8.74 4.95 0.89
CA ILE A 46 -8.46 3.93 -0.14
C ILE A 46 -8.94 4.38 -1.51
N ILE A 47 -10.20 4.85 -1.59
CA ILE A 47 -10.80 5.36 -2.83
C ILE A 47 -10.01 6.56 -3.37
N HIS A 48 -9.56 7.44 -2.50
CA HIS A 48 -8.72 8.58 -2.90
C HIS A 48 -7.40 8.11 -3.55
N GLN A 49 -6.72 7.13 -2.95
CA GLN A 49 -5.48 6.57 -3.53
C GLN A 49 -5.76 5.85 -4.85
N LEU A 50 -6.82 5.04 -4.93
CA LEU A 50 -7.21 4.38 -6.18
C LEU A 50 -7.55 5.39 -7.28
N GLY A 51 -8.12 6.54 -6.91
CA GLY A 51 -8.34 7.66 -7.81
C GLY A 51 -7.03 8.28 -8.32
N GLN A 52 -6.05 8.51 -7.44
CA GLN A 52 -4.72 9.01 -7.81
C GLN A 52 -3.98 8.05 -8.74
N LEU A 53 -4.15 6.74 -8.55
CA LEU A 53 -3.57 5.70 -9.39
C LEU A 53 -4.35 5.48 -10.71
N GLY A 54 -5.49 6.16 -10.89
CA GLY A 54 -6.30 6.10 -12.12
C GLY A 54 -7.11 4.82 -12.28
N TYR A 55 -7.48 4.15 -11.17
CA TYR A 55 -8.38 3.00 -11.17
C TYR A 55 -9.84 3.42 -10.97
N ILE A 56 -10.07 4.52 -10.25
CA ILE A 56 -11.39 5.05 -9.92
C ILE A 56 -11.48 6.50 -10.35
N GLU A 57 -12.64 6.88 -10.87
CA GLU A 57 -13.03 8.26 -11.14
C GLU A 57 -14.06 8.71 -10.09
N SER A 58 -13.85 9.90 -9.54
CA SER A 58 -14.76 10.50 -8.55
C SER A 58 -15.45 11.73 -9.15
N VAL A 59 -16.76 11.74 -9.11
CA VAL A 59 -17.59 12.88 -9.54
C VAL A 59 -18.13 13.59 -8.29
N ARG A 60 -17.85 14.88 -8.18
CA ARG A 60 -18.30 15.71 -7.05
C ARG A 60 -19.70 16.27 -7.32
N GLY A 61 -20.44 16.56 -6.24
CA GLY A 61 -21.73 17.23 -6.30
C GLY A 61 -22.86 16.45 -5.64
N LYS A 62 -24.09 17.00 -5.69
CA LYS A 62 -25.29 16.42 -5.05
C LYS A 62 -25.61 15.01 -5.55
N ASN A 63 -25.34 14.73 -6.83
CA ASN A 63 -25.50 13.42 -7.47
C ASN A 63 -24.13 12.80 -7.79
N GLY A 64 -23.10 13.14 -7.02
CA GLY A 64 -21.75 12.63 -7.18
C GLY A 64 -21.59 11.21 -6.66
N GLY A 65 -20.45 10.64 -6.94
CA GLY A 65 -20.08 9.28 -6.52
C GLY A 65 -18.81 8.84 -7.19
N ILE A 66 -18.59 7.55 -7.22
CA ILE A 66 -17.40 6.93 -7.80
C ILE A 66 -17.79 5.87 -8.83
N ARG A 67 -16.92 5.70 -9.82
CA ARG A 67 -17.01 4.61 -10.81
C ARG A 67 -15.61 4.13 -11.20
N LEU A 68 -15.51 3.02 -11.89
CA LEU A 68 -14.25 2.58 -12.48
C LEU A 68 -13.80 3.57 -13.56
N ALA A 69 -12.53 3.92 -13.55
CA ALA A 69 -11.91 4.74 -14.59
C ALA A 69 -11.44 3.91 -15.79
N ARG A 70 -11.38 2.57 -15.63
CA ARG A 70 -10.93 1.60 -16.63
C ARG A 70 -11.89 0.43 -16.68
N ALA A 71 -11.94 -0.27 -17.82
CA ALA A 71 -12.70 -1.52 -17.89
C ALA A 71 -12.09 -2.56 -16.93
N PRO A 72 -12.90 -3.40 -16.26
CA PRO A 72 -12.39 -4.40 -15.32
C PRO A 72 -11.29 -5.30 -15.91
N LYS A 73 -11.40 -5.67 -17.18
CA LYS A 73 -10.42 -6.48 -17.90
C LYS A 73 -9.04 -5.82 -18.06
N ASP A 74 -8.99 -4.48 -17.98
CA ASP A 74 -7.77 -3.69 -18.15
C ASP A 74 -7.09 -3.40 -16.81
N ILE A 75 -7.63 -3.92 -15.71
CA ILE A 75 -7.05 -3.79 -14.38
C ILE A 75 -6.17 -5.01 -14.09
N ASN A 76 -4.85 -4.81 -14.16
CA ASN A 76 -3.90 -5.83 -13.73
C ASN A 76 -3.77 -5.82 -12.20
N LEU A 77 -4.22 -6.90 -11.55
CA LEU A 77 -4.24 -7.01 -10.09
C LEU A 77 -2.83 -7.05 -9.49
N GLY A 78 -1.86 -7.69 -10.17
CA GLY A 78 -0.48 -7.73 -9.68
C GLY A 78 0.15 -6.34 -9.65
N VAL A 79 -0.06 -5.53 -10.70
CA VAL A 79 0.39 -4.14 -10.73
C VAL A 79 -0.30 -3.31 -9.65
N LEU A 80 -1.61 -3.48 -9.48
CA LEU A 80 -2.37 -2.78 -8.44
C LEU A 80 -1.80 -3.09 -7.05
N ILE A 81 -1.66 -4.37 -6.72
CA ILE A 81 -1.16 -4.79 -5.39
C ILE A 81 0.23 -4.24 -5.14
N LYS A 82 1.14 -4.26 -6.12
CA LYS A 82 2.47 -3.64 -6.01
C LYS A 82 2.44 -2.14 -5.70
N GLN A 83 1.41 -1.44 -6.17
CA GLN A 83 1.26 0.01 -5.95
C GLN A 83 0.63 0.37 -4.61
N ILE A 84 -0.18 -0.51 -4.04
CA ILE A 84 -0.94 -0.23 -2.81
C ILE A 84 -0.37 -0.90 -1.56
N GLU A 85 0.35 -2.02 -1.71
CA GLU A 85 1.04 -2.65 -0.58
C GLU A 85 2.34 -1.92 -0.28
N PRO A 86 2.55 -1.48 0.95
CA PRO A 86 3.76 -0.75 1.32
C PRO A 86 4.99 -1.66 1.36
N ASP A 87 4.79 -2.95 1.56
CA ASP A 87 5.89 -3.86 1.78
C ASP A 87 5.60 -5.28 1.27
N PHE A 88 6.42 -5.72 0.32
CA PHE A 88 6.47 -7.09 -0.19
C PHE A 88 7.63 -7.92 0.39
N ASN A 89 8.32 -7.38 1.39
CA ASN A 89 9.45 -8.06 2.00
C ASN A 89 8.95 -9.26 2.82
N LEU A 90 9.05 -10.46 2.26
CA LEU A 90 8.78 -11.71 2.97
C LEU A 90 9.73 -11.92 4.15
N VAL A 91 10.97 -11.43 4.00
CA VAL A 91 12.06 -11.55 4.96
C VAL A 91 12.94 -10.31 4.90
N GLU A 92 13.60 -9.98 5.99
CA GLU A 92 14.44 -8.78 6.13
C GLU A 92 15.51 -8.64 5.04
N CYS A 93 15.99 -9.75 4.48
CA CYS A 93 17.01 -9.74 3.42
C CYS A 93 16.50 -9.24 2.06
N PHE A 94 15.19 -9.00 1.90
CA PHE A 94 14.60 -8.34 0.73
C PHE A 94 14.38 -6.84 0.95
N ALA A 95 14.55 -6.34 2.17
CA ALA A 95 14.45 -4.93 2.45
C ALA A 95 15.50 -4.16 1.65
N VAL A 96 15.05 -3.29 0.75
CA VAL A 96 15.92 -2.30 0.12
C VAL A 96 16.21 -1.25 1.19
N PRO A 97 17.47 -0.87 1.43
CA PRO A 97 17.76 0.20 2.36
C PRO A 97 17.14 1.49 1.85
N THR A 98 15.98 1.84 2.40
CA THR A 98 15.39 3.15 2.18
C THR A 98 16.23 4.15 2.95
N SER A 99 16.94 5.02 2.23
CA SER A 99 17.51 6.22 2.81
C SER A 99 16.34 7.09 3.30
N HIS A 100 16.06 7.03 4.60
CA HIS A 100 15.14 7.94 5.24
C HIS A 100 15.70 9.36 5.08
N LYS A 101 15.11 10.13 4.18
CA LYS A 101 15.13 11.58 4.28
C LYS A 101 14.11 11.94 5.36
N ASP A 102 14.60 12.00 6.59
CA ASP A 102 13.84 12.57 7.69
C ASP A 102 13.57 14.03 7.36
N SER A 103 12.29 14.32 7.15
CA SER A 103 11.78 15.68 7.11
C SER A 103 11.86 16.28 8.52
N GLU A 104 12.77 17.22 8.65
CA GLU A 104 12.93 18.09 9.80
C GLU A 104 11.60 18.73 10.20
N LYS A 105 11.24 18.61 11.46
CA LYS A 105 10.42 19.60 12.19
C LYS A 105 11.02 19.87 13.56
N SER A 106 11.78 20.95 13.56
CA SER A 106 11.93 22.04 14.55
C SER A 106 11.68 21.75 16.03
N ALA A 107 12.76 21.96 16.75
CA ALA A 107 12.96 22.91 17.85
C ALA A 107 12.31 22.60 19.21
N HIS A 108 13.13 22.33 20.22
CA HIS A 108 13.50 23.29 21.26
C HIS A 108 14.70 22.77 22.09
N GLN A 109 15.59 23.69 22.34
CA GLN A 109 16.81 23.62 23.13
C GLN A 109 16.59 23.13 24.56
N ALA A 110 17.45 22.27 25.05
CA ALA A 110 18.03 22.34 26.37
C ALA A 110 19.38 21.63 26.38
N ASP A 111 20.41 22.40 26.63
CA ASP A 111 21.82 22.09 26.82
C ASP A 111 22.06 21.05 27.92
N LEU A 112 22.79 19.99 27.62
CA LEU A 112 23.71 19.33 28.54
C LEU A 112 24.75 18.52 27.75
N PRO A 113 26.06 18.70 28.01
CA PRO A 113 27.10 17.96 27.31
C PRO A 113 27.28 16.56 27.91
N VAL A 114 26.84 15.54 27.25
CA VAL A 114 27.23 14.16 27.54
C VAL A 114 28.02 13.64 26.34
N THR A 115 29.32 13.56 26.52
CA THR A 115 30.23 12.90 25.58
C THR A 115 29.90 11.41 25.56
N PHE A 116 29.14 10.96 24.56
CA PHE A 116 29.03 9.55 24.24
C PHE A 116 30.13 9.21 23.22
N ILE A 117 30.95 8.23 23.60
CA ILE A 117 31.86 7.55 22.69
C ILE A 117 31.00 6.93 21.58
N GLU A 118 31.13 7.48 20.37
CA GLU A 118 30.54 6.89 19.17
C GLU A 118 31.27 5.57 18.86
N GLU A 119 30.74 4.47 19.39
CA GLU A 119 30.97 3.18 18.74
C GLU A 119 30.22 3.21 17.41
N GLU A 120 30.97 3.41 16.33
CA GLU A 120 30.50 3.14 14.97
C GLU A 120 30.02 1.69 14.88
N LYS A 121 28.78 1.44 15.26
CA LYS A 121 28.06 0.24 14.86
C LYS A 121 27.74 0.37 13.38
N ASN A 122 28.70 -0.08 12.58
CA ASN A 122 28.50 -0.44 11.19
C ASN A 122 27.32 -1.45 11.15
N LYS A 123 26.09 -0.95 11.14
CA LYS A 123 24.88 -1.75 10.91
C LYS A 123 24.92 -2.19 9.46
N SER A 124 25.53 -3.33 9.20
CA SER A 124 25.28 -4.07 7.98
C SER A 124 23.77 -4.38 7.95
N LEU A 125 23.01 -3.54 7.23
CA LEU A 125 21.61 -3.80 6.92
C LEU A 125 21.53 -5.05 6.06
N GLY A 126 21.41 -6.20 6.69
CA GLY A 126 21.25 -7.47 5.99
C GLY A 126 21.37 -8.67 6.95
N CYS A 127 20.66 -9.72 6.62
CA CYS A 127 20.73 -10.98 7.33
C CYS A 127 22.18 -11.52 7.29
N VAL A 128 22.74 -11.91 8.44
CA VAL A 128 24.12 -12.40 8.59
C VAL A 128 24.44 -13.59 7.68
N ILE A 129 23.46 -14.46 7.41
CA ILE A 129 23.61 -15.62 6.53
C ILE A 129 23.30 -15.33 5.05
N SER A 130 22.99 -14.09 4.70
CA SER A 130 22.60 -13.71 3.33
C SER A 130 23.56 -14.17 2.24
N PRO A 131 24.91 -14.14 2.42
CA PRO A 131 25.85 -14.59 1.39
C PRO A 131 25.79 -16.09 1.08
N ALA A 132 25.35 -16.92 2.05
CA ALA A 132 25.28 -18.38 1.92
C ALA A 132 23.83 -18.90 1.89
N CYS A 133 22.85 -18.04 1.95
CA CYS A 133 21.45 -18.43 2.09
C CYS A 133 20.85 -18.86 0.75
N GLN A 134 20.56 -20.14 0.60
CA GLN A 134 19.87 -20.69 -0.56
C GLN A 134 18.35 -20.42 -0.54
N LEU A 135 17.76 -20.11 0.63
CA LEU A 135 16.33 -19.81 0.75
C LEU A 135 15.95 -18.48 0.09
N LYS A 136 16.91 -17.56 -0.09
CA LYS A 136 16.65 -16.27 -0.71
C LYS A 136 16.10 -16.40 -2.13
N SER A 137 16.69 -17.28 -2.94
CA SER A 137 16.23 -17.55 -4.30
C SER A 137 14.84 -18.19 -4.33
N VAL A 138 14.57 -19.13 -3.43
CA VAL A 138 13.27 -19.81 -3.31
C VAL A 138 12.16 -18.82 -2.93
N PHE A 139 12.42 -17.96 -1.94
CA PHE A 139 11.46 -16.92 -1.55
C PHE A 139 11.25 -15.87 -2.64
N PHE A 140 12.31 -15.52 -3.37
CA PHE A 140 12.19 -14.60 -4.51
C PHE A 140 11.32 -15.19 -5.62
N GLU A 141 11.50 -16.47 -5.95
CA GLU A 141 10.68 -17.18 -6.94
C GLU A 141 9.21 -17.24 -6.50
N ALA A 142 8.95 -17.61 -5.25
CA ALA A 142 7.61 -17.64 -4.68
C ALA A 142 6.94 -16.26 -4.74
N LEU A 143 7.66 -15.20 -4.40
CA LEU A 143 7.15 -13.83 -4.46
C LEU A 143 6.85 -13.42 -5.90
N THR A 144 7.73 -13.77 -6.84
CA THR A 144 7.54 -13.46 -8.26
C THR A 144 6.33 -14.19 -8.84
N ALA A 145 6.08 -15.44 -8.42
CA ALA A 145 4.91 -16.20 -8.84
C ALA A 145 3.60 -15.65 -8.25
N PHE A 146 3.66 -15.00 -7.07
CA PHE A 146 2.50 -14.40 -6.43
C PHE A 146 2.10 -13.08 -7.08
N VAL A 147 3.03 -12.29 -7.58
CA VAL A 147 2.84 -10.93 -8.10
C VAL A 147 2.90 -10.89 -9.62
#